data_278fea3e87e373862755080ce6fdc234
#
_entry.id   278fea3e87e373862755080ce6fdc234
#
_cell.length_a   1.000
_cell.length_b   1.000
_cell.length_c   1.000
_cell.angle_alpha   90.00
_cell.angle_beta   90.00
_cell.angle_gamma   90.00
#
_symmetry.space_group_name_H-M   'P 1'
#
loop_
_entity.id
_entity.type
_entity.pdbx_description
1 polymer ?
#
loop_
_entity_poly.entity_id
_entity_poly.type
_entity_poly.pdbx_seq_one_letter_code
_entity_poly.pdbx_strand_id
1 'polypeptide(L)'
;MIPMLRLQFIIFSLIGIGFFTRKKGLVSREGQKNITDLVINIILPCNIVTSFLQELPDSALRDCVMIFLISVAAEALCMLYTKYAYNNVNENQKKCLTYGILVSNAGFLGNPVAEGVYGPMGLMLASVYLIPVRIIMWSKGIAIFSGQSNRKDTFRKVITHPCVIACAIGIVIMLTDLFAGIALVPDWLFEMLYTVGRCNTALSMMVIGMILSDINLSELIDKTVIRYTIDRLLIIPGVLGMILFALYKCGIVSGLAPRLAVLLAAMPAAATTSMLSSKYECAPDFATKMVILSTLCSIPTIFVWGLLLKGAG
;
A
#
# COMPACT_ATOMS: atom_id res chain seq x y z
N MET A 1 14.17 -4.12 18.96
CA MET A 1 12.90 -4.78 19.36
C MET A 1 11.89 -3.80 19.97
N ILE A 2 12.24 -3.04 21.01
CA ILE A 2 11.37 -2.05 21.68
C ILE A 2 10.73 -1.01 20.73
N PRO A 3 11.47 -0.36 19.77
CA PRO A 3 10.86 0.61 18.86
C PRO A 3 9.77 0.02 17.95
N MET A 4 9.95 -1.22 17.48
CA MET A 4 8.96 -1.91 16.64
C MET A 4 7.69 -2.25 17.42
N LEU A 5 7.84 -2.75 18.67
CA LEU A 5 6.69 -3.00 19.54
C LEU A 5 5.92 -1.71 19.84
N ARG A 6 6.63 -0.61 20.12
CA ARG A 6 6.00 0.71 20.33
C ARG A 6 5.20 1.16 19.11
N LEU A 7 5.77 1.03 17.91
CA LEU A 7 5.07 1.36 16.66
C LEU A 7 3.80 0.53 16.50
N GLN A 8 3.88 -0.78 16.77
CA GLN A 8 2.72 -1.65 16.68
C GLN A 8 1.62 -1.27 17.68
N PHE A 9 1.99 -0.98 18.94
CA PHE A 9 1.01 -0.49 19.92
C PHE A 9 0.33 0.80 19.46
N ILE A 10 1.06 1.75 18.87
CA ILE A 10 0.48 2.97 18.34
C ILE A 10 -0.51 2.64 17.21
N ILE A 11 -0.10 1.84 16.23
CA ILE A 11 -0.95 1.45 15.09
C ILE A 11 -2.23 0.74 15.59
N PHE A 12 -2.11 -0.24 16.50
CA PHE A 12 -3.25 -0.95 17.06
C PHE A 12 -4.18 -0.06 17.88
N SER A 13 -3.61 0.84 18.67
CA SER A 13 -4.41 1.81 19.45
C SER A 13 -5.22 2.71 18.52
N LEU A 14 -4.62 3.21 17.44
CA LEU A 14 -5.30 4.04 16.45
C LEU A 14 -6.41 3.27 15.70
N ILE A 15 -6.15 2.02 15.31
CA ILE A 15 -7.16 1.13 14.73
C ILE A 15 -8.29 0.90 15.74
N GLY A 16 -7.97 0.64 17.01
CA GLY A 16 -8.96 0.47 18.08
C GLY A 16 -9.80 1.73 18.29
N ILE A 17 -9.21 2.92 18.32
CA ILE A 17 -9.93 4.19 18.40
C ILE A 17 -10.90 4.33 17.23
N GLY A 18 -10.45 4.08 16.00
CA GLY A 18 -11.31 4.13 14.82
C GLY A 18 -12.48 3.15 14.89
N PHE A 19 -12.23 1.91 15.32
CA PHE A 19 -13.26 0.88 15.52
C PHE A 19 -14.34 1.35 16.51
N PHE A 20 -13.94 1.83 17.69
CA PHE A 20 -14.89 2.29 18.70
C PHE A 20 -15.60 3.57 18.28
N THR A 21 -14.93 4.50 17.59
CA THR A 21 -15.53 5.73 17.06
C THR A 21 -16.70 5.42 16.13
N ARG A 22 -16.52 4.45 15.26
CA ARG A 22 -17.57 4.01 14.33
C ARG A 22 -18.67 3.22 15.05
N LYS A 23 -18.30 2.29 15.93
CA LYS A 23 -19.25 1.45 16.66
C LYS A 23 -20.15 2.23 17.61
N LYS A 24 -19.65 3.35 18.18
CA LYS A 24 -20.43 4.28 19.00
C LYS A 24 -21.24 5.30 18.18
N GLY A 25 -21.18 5.25 16.84
CA GLY A 25 -21.92 6.16 15.98
C GLY A 25 -21.40 7.61 15.94
N LEU A 26 -20.20 7.88 16.49
CA LEU A 26 -19.58 9.21 16.44
C LEU A 26 -19.22 9.61 15.00
N VAL A 27 -18.90 8.64 14.16
CA VAL A 27 -18.64 8.83 12.72
C VAL A 27 -19.59 7.93 11.93
N SER A 28 -20.39 8.53 11.05
CA SER A 28 -21.27 7.81 10.14
C SER A 28 -20.48 7.13 9.02
N ARG A 29 -21.13 6.26 8.22
CA ARG A 29 -20.51 5.64 7.05
C ARG A 29 -20.08 6.67 5.99
N GLU A 30 -20.87 7.71 5.84
CA GLU A 30 -20.57 8.85 4.97
C GLU A 30 -19.39 9.67 5.53
N GLY A 31 -19.37 9.95 6.84
CA GLY A 31 -18.26 10.61 7.51
C GLY A 31 -16.93 9.85 7.35
N GLN A 32 -16.96 8.53 7.47
CA GLN A 32 -15.79 7.67 7.19
C GLN A 32 -15.29 7.84 5.75
N LYS A 33 -16.20 7.86 4.76
CA LYS A 33 -15.85 8.07 3.36
C LYS A 33 -15.20 9.44 3.16
N ASN A 34 -15.78 10.50 3.74
CA ASN A 34 -15.25 11.86 3.65
C ASN A 34 -13.83 11.97 4.25
N ILE A 35 -13.60 11.33 5.40
CA ILE A 35 -12.25 11.26 6.01
C ILE A 35 -11.29 10.50 5.08
N THR A 36 -11.71 9.40 4.49
CA THR A 36 -10.89 8.62 3.54
C THR A 36 -10.52 9.46 2.31
N ASP A 37 -11.48 10.20 1.76
CA ASP A 37 -11.26 11.07 0.60
C ASP A 37 -10.30 12.22 0.95
N LEU A 38 -10.42 12.82 2.14
CA LEU A 38 -9.49 13.83 2.65
C LEU A 38 -8.07 13.29 2.78
N VAL A 39 -7.93 12.09 3.34
CA VAL A 39 -6.61 11.44 3.49
C VAL A 39 -5.97 11.20 2.12
N ILE A 40 -6.70 10.61 1.17
CA ILE A 40 -6.14 10.23 -0.14
C ILE A 40 -5.83 11.43 -1.01
N ASN A 41 -6.68 12.47 -0.98
CA ASN A 41 -6.58 13.58 -1.92
C ASN A 41 -5.74 14.76 -1.40
N ILE A 42 -5.54 14.88 -0.08
CA ILE A 42 -4.84 16.02 0.51
C ILE A 42 -3.72 15.57 1.44
N ILE A 43 -4.04 14.80 2.49
CA ILE A 43 -3.09 14.53 3.57
C ILE A 43 -1.93 13.66 3.10
N LEU A 44 -2.24 12.55 2.43
CA LEU A 44 -1.21 11.64 1.90
C LEU A 44 -0.35 12.29 0.81
N PRO A 45 -0.88 13.05 -0.17
CA PRO A 45 -0.07 13.83 -1.07
C PRO A 45 0.90 14.79 -0.39
N CYS A 46 0.45 15.56 0.62
CA CYS A 46 1.33 16.43 1.40
C CYS A 46 2.45 15.64 2.09
N ASN A 47 2.11 14.52 2.71
CA ASN A 47 3.10 13.65 3.37
C ASN A 47 4.10 13.04 2.37
N ILE A 48 3.65 12.67 1.17
CA ILE A 48 4.54 12.18 0.10
C ILE A 48 5.52 13.28 -0.32
N VAL A 49 5.03 14.48 -0.65
CA VAL A 49 5.93 15.58 -1.07
C VAL A 49 6.97 15.86 0.01
N THR A 50 6.58 15.99 1.27
CA THR A 50 7.51 16.28 2.38
C THR A 50 8.54 15.17 2.60
N SER A 51 8.24 13.91 2.22
CA SER A 51 9.21 12.81 2.33
C SER A 51 10.40 12.95 1.36
N PHE A 52 10.24 13.68 0.25
CA PHE A 52 11.31 13.98 -0.69
C PHE A 52 12.10 15.25 -0.32
N LEU A 53 11.58 16.05 0.62
CA LEU A 53 12.17 17.31 1.08
C LEU A 53 13.05 17.15 2.34
N GLN A 54 13.15 15.93 2.87
CA GLN A 54 14.04 15.62 4.01
C GLN A 54 15.48 15.49 3.53
N GLU A 55 16.43 15.60 4.46
CA GLU A 55 17.83 15.24 4.19
C GLU A 55 17.89 13.76 3.74
N LEU A 56 18.23 13.55 2.48
CA LEU A 56 18.28 12.24 1.86
C LEU A 56 19.73 11.78 1.72
N PRO A 57 20.03 10.48 1.91
CA PRO A 57 21.35 9.95 1.66
C PRO A 57 21.68 10.00 0.16
N ASP A 58 22.97 10.03 -0.20
CA ASP A 58 23.46 10.03 -1.59
C ASP A 58 22.91 8.84 -2.42
N SER A 59 22.52 7.75 -1.74
CA SER A 59 21.91 6.58 -2.38
C SER A 59 20.45 6.75 -2.77
N ALA A 60 19.76 7.82 -2.35
CA ALA A 60 18.31 7.96 -2.47
C ALA A 60 17.79 7.77 -3.91
N LEU A 61 18.46 8.39 -4.88
CA LEU A 61 18.08 8.26 -6.29
C LEU A 61 18.24 6.81 -6.79
N ARG A 62 19.36 6.16 -6.44
CA ARG A 62 19.60 4.74 -6.77
C ARG A 62 18.53 3.86 -6.13
N ASP A 63 18.18 4.10 -4.87
CA ASP A 63 17.19 3.33 -4.14
C ASP A 63 15.78 3.54 -4.73
N CYS A 64 15.45 4.75 -5.22
CA CYS A 64 14.22 5.02 -5.96
C CYS A 64 14.13 4.21 -7.27
N VAL A 65 15.20 4.20 -8.07
CA VAL A 65 15.24 3.40 -9.30
C VAL A 65 15.15 1.91 -8.99
N MET A 66 15.89 1.45 -7.98
CA MET A 66 15.89 0.05 -7.56
C MET A 66 14.50 -0.40 -7.11
N ILE A 67 13.82 0.36 -6.24
CA ILE A 67 12.50 -0.03 -5.73
C ILE A 67 11.43 0.01 -6.83
N PHE A 68 11.54 0.93 -7.80
CA PHE A 68 10.68 0.96 -8.97
C PHE A 68 10.82 -0.32 -9.80
N LEU A 69 12.06 -0.74 -10.10
CA LEU A 69 12.32 -1.97 -10.85
C LEU A 69 11.87 -3.23 -10.09
N ILE A 70 12.09 -3.27 -8.77
CA ILE A 70 11.60 -4.37 -7.92
C ILE A 70 10.07 -4.40 -7.92
N SER A 71 9.40 -3.25 -7.89
CA SER A 71 7.93 -3.18 -7.97
C SER A 71 7.40 -3.73 -9.29
N VAL A 72 8.02 -3.37 -10.43
CA VAL A 72 7.67 -3.93 -11.74
C VAL A 72 7.86 -5.45 -11.77
N ALA A 73 8.97 -5.95 -11.23
CA ALA A 73 9.23 -7.39 -11.15
C ALA A 73 8.24 -8.11 -10.21
N ALA A 74 7.90 -7.51 -9.06
CA ALA A 74 6.90 -8.05 -8.14
C ALA A 74 5.52 -8.13 -8.78
N GLU A 75 5.11 -7.12 -9.54
CA GLU A 75 3.84 -7.15 -10.29
C GLU A 75 3.84 -8.22 -11.39
N ALA A 76 4.96 -8.40 -12.09
CA ALA A 76 5.11 -9.47 -13.07
C ALA A 76 5.01 -10.87 -12.41
N LEU A 77 5.62 -11.04 -11.24
CA LEU A 77 5.51 -12.25 -10.41
C LEU A 77 4.05 -12.50 -10.00
N CYS A 78 3.34 -11.48 -9.53
CA CYS A 78 1.93 -11.57 -9.17
C CYS A 78 1.05 -11.93 -10.38
N MET A 79 1.32 -11.36 -11.57
CA MET A 79 0.62 -11.73 -12.80
C MET A 79 0.85 -13.19 -13.19
N LEU A 80 2.08 -13.67 -13.08
CA LEU A 80 2.42 -15.06 -13.35
C LEU A 80 1.75 -15.99 -12.35
N TYR A 81 1.78 -15.63 -11.06
CA TYR A 81 1.12 -16.40 -10.02
C TYR A 81 -0.38 -16.55 -10.29
N THR A 82 -1.09 -15.45 -10.56
CA THR A 82 -2.55 -15.48 -10.78
C THR A 82 -2.98 -16.26 -12.01
N LYS A 83 -2.09 -16.44 -13.01
CA LYS A 83 -2.36 -17.24 -14.18
C LYS A 83 -2.57 -18.72 -13.85
N TYR A 84 -1.90 -19.21 -12.80
CA TYR A 84 -1.91 -20.64 -12.44
C TYR A 84 -2.62 -20.95 -11.12
N ALA A 85 -2.82 -19.95 -10.25
CA ALA A 85 -3.21 -20.18 -8.86
C ALA A 85 -4.69 -20.57 -8.68
N TYR A 86 -5.64 -19.87 -9.27
CA TYR A 86 -7.06 -19.94 -8.89
C TYR A 86 -7.94 -20.53 -10.03
N ASN A 87 -7.51 -21.67 -10.60
CA ASN A 87 -8.23 -22.26 -11.75
C ASN A 87 -9.48 -23.05 -11.36
N ASN A 88 -9.62 -23.45 -10.09
CA ASN A 88 -10.72 -24.29 -9.59
C ASN A 88 -11.80 -23.50 -8.85
N VAL A 89 -11.91 -22.19 -9.11
CA VAL A 89 -12.91 -21.31 -8.50
C VAL A 89 -13.83 -20.71 -9.57
N ASN A 90 -14.98 -20.22 -9.15
CA ASN A 90 -15.94 -19.55 -10.03
C ASN A 90 -15.29 -18.28 -10.65
N GLU A 91 -15.63 -17.98 -11.91
CA GLU A 91 -15.06 -16.87 -12.69
C GLU A 91 -15.14 -15.52 -11.97
N ASN A 92 -16.25 -15.18 -11.31
CA ASN A 92 -16.41 -13.93 -10.58
C ASN A 92 -15.50 -13.86 -9.35
N GLN A 93 -15.35 -14.98 -8.62
CA GLN A 93 -14.40 -15.08 -7.52
C GLN A 93 -12.97 -15.00 -8.02
N LYS A 94 -12.66 -15.65 -9.17
CA LYS A 94 -11.32 -15.59 -9.80
C LYS A 94 -10.93 -14.16 -10.15
N LYS A 95 -11.87 -13.34 -10.65
CA LYS A 95 -11.63 -11.91 -10.91
C LYS A 95 -11.24 -11.18 -9.64
N CYS A 96 -11.95 -11.39 -8.52
CA CYS A 96 -11.66 -10.79 -7.23
C CYS A 96 -10.29 -11.23 -6.69
N LEU A 97 -9.99 -12.53 -6.75
CA LEU A 97 -8.70 -13.11 -6.32
C LEU A 97 -7.54 -12.55 -7.13
N THR A 98 -7.67 -12.53 -8.46
CA THR A 98 -6.65 -12.00 -9.36
C THR A 98 -6.38 -10.52 -9.08
N TYR A 99 -7.44 -9.72 -8.96
CA TYR A 99 -7.28 -8.30 -8.64
C TYR A 99 -6.64 -8.10 -7.26
N GLY A 100 -7.11 -8.83 -6.22
CA GLY A 100 -6.58 -8.71 -4.86
C GLY A 100 -5.10 -9.12 -4.75
N ILE A 101 -4.62 -10.05 -5.60
CA ILE A 101 -3.19 -10.38 -5.68
C ILE A 101 -2.39 -9.26 -6.36
N LEU A 102 -2.92 -8.66 -7.42
CA LEU A 102 -2.24 -7.58 -8.14
C LEU A 102 -2.28 -6.24 -7.38
N VAL A 103 -3.34 -5.97 -6.63
CA VAL A 103 -3.56 -4.66 -6.01
C VAL A 103 -3.65 -4.79 -4.50
N SER A 104 -2.54 -4.47 -3.84
CA SER A 104 -2.49 -4.45 -2.37
C SER A 104 -2.85 -3.10 -1.78
N ASN A 105 -3.16 -3.09 -0.48
CA ASN A 105 -3.39 -1.88 0.31
C ASN A 105 -2.06 -1.19 0.74
N ALA A 106 -1.04 -1.27 -0.12
CA ALA A 106 0.25 -0.66 0.16
C ALA A 106 0.20 0.87 0.19
N GLY A 107 -0.79 1.50 -0.49
CA GLY A 107 -0.96 2.95 -0.46
C GLY A 107 -1.52 3.47 0.85
N PHE A 108 -2.59 2.88 1.36
CA PHE A 108 -3.30 3.40 2.53
C PHE A 108 -2.76 2.82 3.85
N LEU A 109 -2.43 1.53 3.87
CA LEU A 109 -1.82 0.86 5.03
C LEU A 109 -0.30 0.84 4.94
N GLY A 110 0.26 0.55 3.75
CA GLY A 110 1.70 0.35 3.60
C GLY A 110 2.51 1.62 3.75
N ASN A 111 2.05 2.78 3.25
CA ASN A 111 2.77 4.06 3.42
C ASN A 111 2.97 4.43 4.91
N PRO A 112 1.93 4.44 5.78
CA PRO A 112 2.12 4.68 7.21
C PRO A 112 3.04 3.66 7.90
N VAL A 113 2.95 2.38 7.48
CA VAL A 113 3.83 1.33 8.04
C VAL A 113 5.28 1.55 7.59
N ALA A 114 5.50 1.85 6.31
CA ALA A 114 6.83 2.15 5.76
C ALA A 114 7.46 3.38 6.44
N GLU A 115 6.69 4.44 6.63
CA GLU A 115 7.10 5.64 7.34
C GLU A 115 7.42 5.34 8.81
N GLY A 116 6.58 4.57 9.48
CA GLY A 116 6.77 4.20 10.88
C GLY A 116 8.01 3.31 11.13
N VAL A 117 8.36 2.44 10.17
CA VAL A 117 9.51 1.52 10.28
C VAL A 117 10.81 2.16 9.82
N TYR A 118 10.77 2.94 8.74
CA TYR A 118 11.95 3.44 8.03
C TYR A 118 11.99 4.97 7.89
N GLY A 119 11.07 5.69 8.54
CA GLY A 119 11.00 7.15 8.50
C GLY A 119 10.61 7.71 7.13
N PRO A 120 10.91 9.00 6.86
CA PRO A 120 10.56 9.66 5.59
C PRO A 120 11.10 8.95 4.35
N MET A 121 12.31 8.38 4.44
CA MET A 121 12.89 7.57 3.36
C MET A 121 12.02 6.34 3.02
N GLY A 122 11.45 5.69 4.04
CA GLY A 122 10.51 4.60 3.85
C GLY A 122 9.25 5.03 3.10
N LEU A 123 8.67 6.19 3.45
CA LEU A 123 7.50 6.75 2.77
C LEU A 123 7.80 7.14 1.32
N MET A 124 8.95 7.80 1.09
CA MET A 124 9.40 8.19 -0.24
C MET A 124 9.50 6.97 -1.17
N LEU A 125 10.25 5.95 -0.75
CA LEU A 125 10.43 4.72 -1.53
C LEU A 125 9.11 3.94 -1.70
N ALA A 126 8.24 3.90 -0.67
CA ALA A 126 6.93 3.28 -0.79
C ALA A 126 6.05 3.99 -1.83
N SER A 127 6.15 5.31 -1.92
CA SER A 127 5.42 6.10 -2.91
C SER A 127 5.88 5.81 -4.34
N VAL A 128 7.18 5.62 -4.53
CA VAL A 128 7.77 5.19 -5.82
C VAL A 128 7.35 3.75 -6.16
N TYR A 129 7.41 2.83 -5.19
CA TYR A 129 6.93 1.44 -5.35
C TYR A 129 5.49 1.37 -5.84
N LEU A 130 4.64 2.28 -5.38
CA LEU A 130 3.23 2.30 -5.73
C LEU A 130 2.93 2.81 -7.15
N ILE A 131 3.88 3.37 -7.88
CA ILE A 131 3.65 3.85 -9.26
C ILE A 131 3.26 2.69 -10.19
N PRO A 132 4.05 1.60 -10.32
CA PRO A 132 3.65 0.44 -11.11
C PRO A 132 2.35 -0.21 -10.63
N VAL A 133 2.15 -0.33 -9.32
CA VAL A 133 0.92 -0.90 -8.73
C VAL A 133 -0.31 -0.10 -9.17
N ARG A 134 -0.25 1.25 -9.16
CA ARG A 134 -1.35 2.11 -9.61
C ARG A 134 -1.60 2.02 -11.11
N ILE A 135 -0.55 1.88 -11.91
CA ILE A 135 -0.69 1.63 -13.36
C ILE A 135 -1.50 0.35 -13.57
N ILE A 136 -1.15 -0.73 -12.90
CA ILE A 136 -1.87 -2.01 -12.99
C ILE A 136 -3.28 -1.90 -12.44
N MET A 137 -3.47 -1.26 -11.30
CA MET A 137 -4.77 -1.03 -10.67
C MET A 137 -5.77 -0.40 -11.64
N TRP A 138 -5.38 0.66 -12.34
CA TRP A 138 -6.25 1.42 -13.23
C TRP A 138 -6.28 0.90 -14.68
N SER A 139 -5.37 0.00 -15.05
CA SER A 139 -5.34 -0.65 -16.36
C SER A 139 -5.93 -2.05 -16.33
N LYS A 140 -5.07 -3.03 -16.10
CA LYS A 140 -5.41 -4.45 -16.04
C LYS A 140 -6.44 -4.76 -14.96
N GLY A 141 -6.35 -4.06 -13.82
CA GLY A 141 -7.27 -4.23 -12.69
C GLY A 141 -8.71 -3.91 -13.07
N ILE A 142 -8.97 -2.80 -13.76
CA ILE A 142 -10.33 -2.50 -14.26
C ILE A 142 -10.74 -3.49 -15.34
N ALA A 143 -9.84 -3.85 -16.27
CA ALA A 143 -10.14 -4.77 -17.35
C ALA A 143 -10.56 -6.17 -16.85
N ILE A 144 -10.01 -6.64 -15.72
CA ILE A 144 -10.41 -7.90 -15.07
C ILE A 144 -11.92 -7.92 -14.75
N PHE A 145 -12.46 -6.82 -14.25
CA PHE A 145 -13.87 -6.73 -13.87
C PHE A 145 -14.78 -6.35 -15.05
N SER A 146 -14.39 -5.35 -15.85
CA SER A 146 -15.23 -4.79 -16.93
C SER A 146 -15.17 -5.56 -18.24
N GLY A 147 -14.15 -6.40 -18.43
CA GLY A 147 -13.88 -7.05 -19.72
C GLY A 147 -13.33 -6.08 -20.81
N GLN A 148 -13.22 -4.79 -20.50
CA GLN A 148 -12.77 -3.75 -21.44
C GLN A 148 -11.59 -2.97 -20.87
N SER A 149 -10.65 -2.59 -21.74
CA SER A 149 -9.51 -1.74 -21.37
C SER A 149 -9.44 -0.55 -22.33
N ASN A 150 -9.65 0.66 -21.79
CA ASN A 150 -9.41 1.91 -22.53
C ASN A 150 -8.08 2.52 -22.08
N ARG A 151 -7.07 2.45 -22.95
CA ARG A 151 -5.71 2.94 -22.66
C ARG A 151 -5.66 4.44 -22.31
N LYS A 152 -6.48 5.27 -22.98
CA LYS A 152 -6.49 6.73 -22.73
C LYS A 152 -7.06 7.05 -21.36
N ASP A 153 -8.16 6.44 -20.97
CA ASP A 153 -8.79 6.64 -19.64
C ASP A 153 -7.89 6.13 -18.52
N THR A 154 -7.22 5.00 -18.74
CA THR A 154 -6.23 4.44 -17.82
C THR A 154 -5.09 5.43 -17.58
N PHE A 155 -4.45 5.89 -18.65
CA PHE A 155 -3.34 6.84 -18.55
C PHE A 155 -3.77 8.10 -17.81
N ARG A 156 -4.93 8.68 -18.16
CA ARG A 156 -5.48 9.86 -17.49
C ARG A 156 -5.67 9.63 -16.00
N LYS A 157 -6.28 8.50 -15.58
CA LYS A 157 -6.52 8.18 -14.16
C LYS A 157 -5.23 8.00 -13.35
N VAL A 158 -4.18 7.45 -13.97
CA VAL A 158 -2.87 7.31 -13.32
C VAL A 158 -2.21 8.66 -13.13
N ILE A 159 -2.08 9.47 -14.18
CA ILE A 159 -1.37 10.75 -14.12
C ILE A 159 -2.11 11.83 -13.30
N THR A 160 -3.45 11.72 -13.20
CA THR A 160 -4.24 12.65 -12.37
C THR A 160 -4.42 12.17 -10.93
N HIS A 161 -3.85 11.00 -10.55
CA HIS A 161 -3.95 10.52 -9.19
C HIS A 161 -3.13 11.39 -8.23
N PRO A 162 -3.73 11.96 -7.14
CA PRO A 162 -3.05 12.94 -6.28
C PRO A 162 -1.69 12.46 -5.75
N CYS A 163 -1.59 11.19 -5.34
CA CYS A 163 -0.33 10.64 -4.85
C CYS A 163 0.72 10.42 -5.98
N VAL A 164 0.32 10.22 -7.23
CA VAL A 164 1.26 10.13 -8.36
C VAL A 164 1.79 11.50 -8.69
N ILE A 165 0.92 12.52 -8.69
CA ILE A 165 1.32 13.93 -8.86
C ILE A 165 2.27 14.34 -7.73
N ALA A 166 1.95 14.03 -6.48
CA ALA A 166 2.80 14.33 -5.33
C ALA A 166 4.18 13.65 -5.43
N CYS A 167 4.22 12.40 -5.89
CA CYS A 167 5.48 11.68 -6.13
C CYS A 167 6.29 12.34 -7.25
N ALA A 168 5.66 12.74 -8.36
CA ALA A 168 6.33 13.43 -9.47
C ALA A 168 6.90 14.80 -9.03
N ILE A 169 6.11 15.59 -8.28
CA ILE A 169 6.55 16.86 -7.70
C ILE A 169 7.74 16.62 -6.76
N GLY A 170 7.64 15.65 -5.85
CA GLY A 170 8.70 15.31 -4.92
C GLY A 170 10.00 14.89 -5.62
N ILE A 171 9.92 14.07 -6.68
CA ILE A 171 11.08 13.67 -7.49
C ILE A 171 11.72 14.90 -8.17
N VAL A 172 10.92 15.80 -8.75
CA VAL A 172 11.43 17.01 -9.40
C VAL A 172 12.17 17.89 -8.39
N ILE A 173 11.59 18.10 -7.20
CA ILE A 173 12.24 18.89 -6.14
C ILE A 173 13.55 18.24 -5.70
N MET A 174 13.54 16.94 -5.41
CA MET A 174 14.72 16.16 -5.04
C MET A 174 15.84 16.27 -6.09
N LEU A 175 15.49 16.15 -7.39
CA LEU A 175 16.49 16.26 -8.46
C LEU A 175 17.04 17.68 -8.60
N THR A 176 16.19 18.69 -8.40
CA THR A 176 16.64 20.09 -8.48
C THR A 176 17.60 20.43 -7.33
N ASP A 177 17.28 19.97 -6.13
CA ASP A 177 18.16 20.15 -4.97
C ASP A 177 19.51 19.42 -5.19
N LEU A 178 19.45 18.17 -5.63
CA LEU A 178 20.63 17.33 -5.86
C LEU A 178 21.57 17.88 -6.95
N PHE A 179 21.03 18.38 -8.07
CA PHE A 179 21.84 18.79 -9.22
C PHE A 179 22.11 20.29 -9.28
N ALA A 180 21.22 21.12 -8.76
CA ALA A 180 21.35 22.57 -8.82
C ALA A 180 21.63 23.23 -7.47
N GLY A 181 21.50 22.49 -6.35
CA GLY A 181 21.64 23.04 -5.00
C GLY A 181 20.62 24.14 -4.67
N ILE A 182 19.43 24.10 -5.33
CA ILE A 182 18.40 25.12 -5.18
C ILE A 182 17.27 24.55 -4.34
N ALA A 183 17.06 25.08 -3.14
CA ALA A 183 15.89 24.80 -2.31
C ALA A 183 14.66 25.48 -2.92
N LEU A 184 13.84 24.70 -3.66
CA LEU A 184 12.64 25.21 -4.36
C LEU A 184 11.48 25.52 -3.42
N VAL A 185 11.46 24.92 -2.22
CA VAL A 185 10.33 25.00 -1.30
C VAL A 185 10.73 25.90 -0.13
N PRO A 186 10.03 27.05 0.07
CA PRO A 186 10.29 27.91 1.22
C PRO A 186 9.84 27.24 2.53
N ASP A 187 10.47 27.58 3.65
CA ASP A 187 10.27 26.94 4.96
C ASP A 187 8.81 26.95 5.41
N TRP A 188 8.08 28.05 5.22
CA TRP A 188 6.67 28.13 5.61
C TRP A 188 5.78 27.15 4.83
N LEU A 189 6.11 26.89 3.53
CA LEU A 189 5.37 25.94 2.71
C LEU A 189 5.69 24.50 3.14
N PHE A 190 6.97 24.22 3.43
CA PHE A 190 7.38 22.94 3.98
C PHE A 190 6.66 22.65 5.30
N GLU A 191 6.66 23.59 6.25
CA GLU A 191 5.99 23.42 7.55
C GLU A 191 4.48 23.20 7.40
N MET A 192 3.83 23.91 6.48
CA MET A 192 2.40 23.73 6.18
C MET A 192 2.14 22.30 5.67
N LEU A 193 2.88 21.87 4.63
CA LEU A 193 2.74 20.52 4.05
C LEU A 193 3.06 19.43 5.08
N TYR A 194 4.09 19.63 5.88
CA TYR A 194 4.50 18.71 6.94
C TYR A 194 3.45 18.59 8.04
N THR A 195 2.87 19.70 8.48
CA THR A 195 1.81 19.71 9.49
C THR A 195 0.57 18.94 9.03
N VAL A 196 0.13 19.15 7.78
CA VAL A 196 -0.98 18.40 7.18
C VAL A 196 -0.59 16.93 7.00
N GLY A 197 0.59 16.66 6.49
CA GLY A 197 1.10 15.30 6.21
C GLY A 197 1.18 14.41 7.46
N ARG A 198 1.55 14.97 8.61
CA ARG A 198 1.61 14.23 9.90
C ARG A 198 0.29 13.61 10.34
N CYS A 199 -0.84 14.12 9.85
CA CYS A 199 -2.15 13.51 10.14
C CYS A 199 -2.34 12.15 9.43
N ASN A 200 -1.51 11.82 8.44
CA ASN A 200 -1.67 10.64 7.58
C ASN A 200 -1.77 9.34 8.39
N THR A 201 -0.78 9.02 9.20
CA THR A 201 -0.73 7.75 9.95
C THR A 201 -1.92 7.63 10.90
N ALA A 202 -2.25 8.69 11.65
CA ALA A 202 -3.35 8.65 12.60
C ALA A 202 -4.69 8.43 11.91
N LEU A 203 -5.03 9.23 10.90
CA LEU A 203 -6.31 9.14 10.21
C LEU A 203 -6.44 7.86 9.36
N SER A 204 -5.37 7.44 8.68
CA SER A 204 -5.37 6.18 7.91
C SER A 204 -5.65 4.97 8.81
N MET A 205 -5.01 4.88 9.96
CA MET A 205 -5.21 3.76 10.89
C MET A 205 -6.61 3.80 11.52
N MET A 206 -7.10 4.98 11.89
CA MET A 206 -8.47 5.13 12.39
C MET A 206 -9.51 4.73 11.34
N VAL A 207 -9.34 5.12 10.07
CA VAL A 207 -10.24 4.69 8.97
C VAL A 207 -10.23 3.18 8.80
N ILE A 208 -9.08 2.51 8.89
CA ILE A 208 -9.00 1.05 8.88
C ILE A 208 -9.82 0.46 10.04
N GLY A 209 -9.69 1.04 11.24
CA GLY A 209 -10.49 0.62 12.40
C GLY A 209 -12.00 0.79 12.19
N MET A 210 -12.42 1.92 11.60
CA MET A 210 -13.82 2.16 11.24
C MET A 210 -14.34 1.11 10.24
N ILE A 211 -13.55 0.78 9.22
CA ILE A 211 -13.90 -0.28 8.26
C ILE A 211 -14.07 -1.63 8.98
N LEU A 212 -13.17 -1.97 9.88
CA LEU A 212 -13.23 -3.22 10.64
C LEU A 212 -14.43 -3.31 11.59
N SER A 213 -15.03 -2.20 12.00
CA SER A 213 -16.18 -2.19 12.93
C SER A 213 -17.52 -2.60 12.28
N ASP A 214 -17.63 -2.49 10.96
CA ASP A 214 -18.85 -2.81 10.20
C ASP A 214 -18.99 -4.32 9.90
N ILE A 215 -18.13 -5.19 10.50
CA ILE A 215 -17.95 -6.59 10.12
C ILE A 215 -18.72 -7.56 11.02
N ASN A 216 -19.34 -8.57 10.40
CA ASN A 216 -19.84 -9.77 11.04
C ASN A 216 -18.78 -10.89 10.93
N LEU A 217 -18.04 -11.15 12.01
CA LEU A 217 -16.93 -12.11 12.03
C LEU A 217 -17.35 -13.56 11.70
N SER A 218 -18.59 -13.94 12.00
CA SER A 218 -19.12 -15.28 11.74
C SER A 218 -19.24 -15.65 10.25
N GLU A 219 -19.27 -14.66 9.37
CA GLU A 219 -19.44 -14.85 7.92
C GLU A 219 -18.12 -14.86 7.13
N LEU A 220 -16.97 -14.62 7.80
CA LEU A 220 -15.68 -14.46 7.14
C LEU A 220 -15.01 -15.78 6.72
N ILE A 221 -15.42 -16.90 7.29
CA ILE A 221 -14.73 -18.19 7.13
C ILE A 221 -15.12 -18.84 5.80
N ASP A 222 -14.28 -18.64 4.79
CA ASP A 222 -14.32 -19.31 3.50
C ASP A 222 -12.93 -19.87 3.19
N LYS A 223 -12.84 -21.14 2.76
CA LYS A 223 -11.56 -21.82 2.48
C LYS A 223 -10.74 -21.09 1.41
N THR A 224 -11.40 -20.55 0.39
CA THR A 224 -10.75 -19.81 -0.71
C THR A 224 -10.25 -18.47 -0.21
N VAL A 225 -10.99 -17.78 0.65
CA VAL A 225 -10.57 -16.51 1.27
C VAL A 225 -9.38 -16.73 2.20
N ILE A 226 -9.39 -17.81 2.99
CA ILE A 226 -8.25 -18.18 3.86
C ILE A 226 -7.01 -18.47 3.02
N ARG A 227 -7.13 -19.28 1.96
CA ARG A 227 -6.03 -19.56 1.03
C ARG A 227 -5.48 -18.27 0.43
N TYR A 228 -6.35 -17.40 -0.08
CA TYR A 228 -5.96 -16.10 -0.59
C TYR A 228 -5.19 -15.27 0.44
N THR A 229 -5.67 -15.24 1.68
CA THR A 229 -5.02 -14.50 2.77
C THR A 229 -3.60 -15.00 3.03
N ILE A 230 -3.41 -16.32 3.05
CA ILE A 230 -2.09 -16.95 3.18
C ILE A 230 -1.21 -16.60 1.98
N ASP A 231 -1.73 -16.75 0.75
CA ASP A 231 -1.00 -16.46 -0.47
C ASP A 231 -0.53 -14.99 -0.48
N ARG A 232 -1.42 -14.07 -0.10
CA ARG A 232 -1.16 -12.63 -0.14
C ARG A 232 -0.20 -12.16 0.94
N LEU A 233 -0.36 -12.65 2.17
CA LEU A 233 0.41 -12.16 3.33
C LEU A 233 1.71 -12.92 3.58
N LEU A 234 1.81 -14.16 3.11
CA LEU A 234 2.96 -15.03 3.40
C LEU A 234 3.66 -15.53 2.13
N ILE A 235 2.94 -16.14 1.18
CA ILE A 235 3.56 -16.81 0.02
C ILE A 235 4.20 -15.78 -0.91
N ILE A 236 3.44 -14.78 -1.35
CA ILE A 236 3.95 -13.76 -2.29
C ILE A 236 5.13 -12.99 -1.71
N PRO A 237 5.03 -12.37 -0.50
CA PRO A 237 6.18 -11.67 0.08
C PRO A 237 7.33 -12.62 0.42
N GLY A 238 7.05 -13.89 0.78
CA GLY A 238 8.08 -14.89 1.03
C GLY A 238 8.88 -15.23 -0.22
N VAL A 239 8.20 -15.51 -1.34
CA VAL A 239 8.86 -15.77 -2.63
C VAL A 239 9.65 -14.56 -3.10
N LEU A 240 9.06 -13.36 -3.05
CA LEU A 240 9.75 -12.12 -3.39
C LEU A 240 10.98 -11.91 -2.48
N GLY A 241 10.83 -12.14 -1.18
CA GLY A 241 11.91 -12.03 -0.20
C GLY A 241 13.07 -12.99 -0.47
N MET A 242 12.77 -14.26 -0.82
CA MET A 242 13.80 -15.24 -1.20
C MET A 242 14.55 -14.82 -2.45
N ILE A 243 13.84 -14.35 -3.50
CA ILE A 243 14.46 -13.85 -4.73
C ILE A 243 15.37 -12.65 -4.43
N LEU A 244 14.86 -11.67 -3.68
CA LEU A 244 15.64 -10.47 -3.34
C LEU A 244 16.82 -10.77 -2.42
N PHE A 245 16.68 -11.75 -1.52
CA PHE A 245 17.80 -12.21 -0.69
C PHE A 245 18.89 -12.89 -1.53
N ALA A 246 18.53 -13.73 -2.52
CA ALA A 246 19.49 -14.30 -3.44
C ALA A 246 20.21 -13.22 -4.26
N LEU A 247 19.47 -12.24 -4.80
CA LEU A 247 20.04 -11.11 -5.54
C LEU A 247 20.95 -10.23 -4.64
N TYR A 248 20.61 -10.07 -3.37
CA TYR A 248 21.45 -9.39 -2.38
C TYR A 248 22.79 -10.13 -2.17
N LYS A 249 22.74 -11.45 -2.02
CA LYS A 249 23.97 -12.29 -1.91
C LYS A 249 24.84 -12.21 -3.15
N CYS A 250 24.24 -12.04 -4.33
CA CYS A 250 24.97 -11.82 -5.60
C CYS A 250 25.48 -10.37 -5.78
N GLY A 251 25.22 -9.46 -4.85
CA GLY A 251 25.61 -8.05 -4.96
C GLY A 251 24.81 -7.22 -5.97
N ILE A 252 23.69 -7.76 -6.49
CA ILE A 252 22.87 -7.10 -7.53
C ILE A 252 21.94 -6.05 -6.90
N VAL A 253 21.40 -6.32 -5.72
CA VAL A 253 20.54 -5.39 -4.97
C VAL A 253 21.16 -5.10 -3.62
N SER A 254 20.94 -3.88 -3.10
CA SER A 254 21.48 -3.43 -1.82
C SER A 254 20.58 -2.37 -1.19
N GLY A 255 20.88 -1.96 0.03
CA GLY A 255 20.19 -0.86 0.70
C GLY A 255 18.82 -1.19 1.26
N LEU A 256 17.96 -0.18 1.33
CA LEU A 256 16.63 -0.25 1.93
C LEU A 256 15.57 -0.80 0.97
N ALA A 257 15.71 -0.54 -0.33
CA ALA A 257 14.71 -0.84 -1.35
C ALA A 257 14.22 -2.31 -1.35
N PRO A 258 15.09 -3.35 -1.32
CA PRO A 258 14.63 -4.73 -1.30
C PRO A 258 13.79 -5.09 -0.07
N ARG A 259 14.20 -4.62 1.12
CA ARG A 259 13.50 -4.89 2.37
C ARG A 259 12.12 -4.24 2.38
N LEU A 260 12.06 -2.98 1.98
CA LEU A 260 10.81 -2.25 1.90
C LEU A 260 9.86 -2.86 0.87
N ALA A 261 10.36 -3.32 -0.28
CA ALA A 261 9.54 -3.99 -1.29
C ALA A 261 8.86 -5.25 -0.75
N VAL A 262 9.56 -6.09 0.04
CA VAL A 262 8.97 -7.26 0.71
C VAL A 262 7.89 -6.83 1.70
N LEU A 263 8.15 -5.80 2.50
CA LEU A 263 7.18 -5.28 3.46
C LEU A 263 5.90 -4.79 2.75
N LEU A 264 6.03 -4.06 1.64
CA LEU A 264 4.90 -3.56 0.85
C LEU A 264 4.16 -4.69 0.10
N ALA A 265 4.89 -5.72 -0.34
CA ALA A 265 4.30 -6.92 -0.90
C ALA A 265 3.49 -7.73 0.14
N ALA A 266 3.79 -7.60 1.44
CA ALA A 266 3.05 -8.24 2.52
C ALA A 266 1.77 -7.48 2.95
N MET A 267 1.42 -6.39 2.27
CA MET A 267 0.18 -5.65 2.58
C MET A 267 -1.06 -6.43 2.12
N PRO A 268 -2.20 -6.31 2.85
CA PRO A 268 -3.45 -7.02 2.54
C PRO A 268 -4.10 -6.53 1.24
N ALA A 269 -5.24 -7.11 0.88
CA ALA A 269 -6.05 -6.66 -0.25
C ALA A 269 -6.43 -5.17 -0.12
N ALA A 270 -6.39 -4.45 -1.22
CA ALA A 270 -6.90 -3.08 -1.26
C ALA A 270 -8.43 -3.04 -1.15
N ALA A 271 -8.98 -2.03 -0.48
CA ALA A 271 -10.43 -1.80 -0.40
C ALA A 271 -11.10 -1.64 -1.77
N THR A 272 -10.33 -1.21 -2.79
CA THR A 272 -10.79 -1.15 -4.19
C THR A 272 -11.19 -2.51 -4.76
N THR A 273 -10.73 -3.62 -4.19
CA THR A 273 -11.18 -4.98 -4.57
C THR A 273 -12.68 -5.13 -4.34
N SER A 274 -13.17 -4.79 -3.15
CA SER A 274 -14.60 -4.84 -2.82
C SER A 274 -15.39 -3.78 -3.60
N MET A 275 -14.83 -2.58 -3.76
CA MET A 275 -15.48 -1.48 -4.47
C MET A 275 -15.70 -1.79 -5.96
N LEU A 276 -14.69 -2.32 -6.67
CA LEU A 276 -14.81 -2.70 -8.08
C LEU A 276 -15.68 -3.94 -8.25
N SER A 277 -15.56 -4.92 -7.37
CA SER A 277 -16.43 -6.09 -7.33
C SER A 277 -17.91 -5.70 -7.22
N SER A 278 -18.24 -4.77 -6.33
CA SER A 278 -19.60 -4.24 -6.19
C SER A 278 -20.07 -3.47 -7.42
N LYS A 279 -19.20 -2.61 -7.98
CA LYS A 279 -19.51 -1.81 -9.16
C LYS A 279 -19.83 -2.66 -10.41
N TYR A 280 -19.14 -3.80 -10.55
CA TYR A 280 -19.29 -4.69 -11.71
C TYR A 280 -20.07 -5.97 -11.38
N GLU A 281 -20.69 -6.04 -10.22
CA GLU A 281 -21.51 -7.17 -9.73
C GLU A 281 -20.79 -8.54 -9.79
N CYS A 282 -19.49 -8.54 -9.51
CA CYS A 282 -18.61 -9.70 -9.55
C CYS A 282 -18.30 -10.22 -8.14
N ALA A 283 -19.19 -10.99 -7.53
CA ALA A 283 -19.05 -11.59 -6.20
C ALA A 283 -18.69 -10.57 -5.08
N PRO A 284 -19.49 -9.51 -4.84
CA PRO A 284 -19.16 -8.42 -3.90
C PRO A 284 -18.96 -8.88 -2.46
N ASP A 285 -19.76 -9.81 -1.97
CA ASP A 285 -19.62 -10.35 -0.61
C ASP A 285 -18.32 -11.12 -0.43
N PHE A 286 -17.94 -11.90 -1.44
CA PHE A 286 -16.67 -12.64 -1.45
C PHE A 286 -15.48 -11.67 -1.44
N ALA A 287 -15.50 -10.64 -2.27
CA ALA A 287 -14.43 -9.62 -2.32
C ALA A 287 -14.31 -8.86 -0.99
N THR A 288 -15.45 -8.56 -0.36
CA THR A 288 -15.48 -7.91 0.96
C THR A 288 -14.87 -8.82 2.02
N LYS A 289 -15.19 -10.11 2.06
CA LYS A 289 -14.56 -11.09 2.95
C LYS A 289 -13.05 -11.16 2.76
N MET A 290 -12.57 -11.15 1.50
CA MET A 290 -11.13 -11.13 1.18
C MET A 290 -10.42 -9.90 1.77
N VAL A 291 -10.97 -8.71 1.55
CA VAL A 291 -10.38 -7.45 2.07
C VAL A 291 -10.32 -7.48 3.58
N ILE A 292 -11.39 -7.87 4.22
CA ILE A 292 -11.54 -7.88 5.66
C ILE A 292 -10.61 -8.90 6.31
N LEU A 293 -10.67 -10.18 5.91
CA LEU A 293 -9.86 -11.23 6.51
C LEU A 293 -8.37 -10.96 6.32
N SER A 294 -7.97 -10.56 5.11
CA SER A 294 -6.57 -10.22 4.86
C SER A 294 -6.12 -9.00 5.67
N THR A 295 -6.97 -7.99 5.87
CA THR A 295 -6.64 -6.82 6.70
C THR A 295 -6.49 -7.21 8.17
N LEU A 296 -7.39 -8.03 8.72
CA LEU A 296 -7.28 -8.53 10.10
C LEU A 296 -6.00 -9.36 10.30
N CYS A 297 -5.73 -10.31 9.38
CA CYS A 297 -4.54 -11.15 9.45
C CYS A 297 -3.25 -10.39 9.14
N SER A 298 -3.31 -9.24 8.44
CA SER A 298 -2.13 -8.42 8.18
C SER A 298 -1.55 -7.79 9.45
N ILE A 299 -2.35 -7.61 10.46
CA ILE A 299 -1.93 -7.02 11.74
C ILE A 299 -0.74 -7.79 12.34
N PRO A 300 -0.85 -9.09 12.67
CA PRO A 300 0.30 -9.86 13.16
C PRO A 300 1.36 -10.12 12.10
N THR A 301 0.99 -10.31 10.82
CA THR A 301 1.98 -10.66 9.79
C THR A 301 2.89 -9.49 9.42
N ILE A 302 2.41 -8.26 9.40
CA ILE A 302 3.24 -7.05 9.21
C ILE A 302 4.29 -6.94 10.32
N PHE A 303 3.92 -7.26 11.56
CA PHE A 303 4.86 -7.29 12.67
C PHE A 303 5.98 -8.31 12.45
N VAL A 304 5.61 -9.54 12.08
CA VAL A 304 6.58 -10.61 11.81
C VAL A 304 7.50 -10.21 10.65
N TRP A 305 6.96 -9.71 9.54
CA TRP A 305 7.77 -9.24 8.42
C TRP A 305 8.70 -8.07 8.81
N GLY A 306 8.19 -7.11 9.58
CA GLY A 306 8.99 -6.00 10.08
C GLY A 306 10.17 -6.44 10.95
N LEU A 307 9.99 -7.47 11.79
CA LEU A 307 11.08 -8.04 12.59
C LEU A 307 12.10 -8.78 11.72
N LEU A 308 11.64 -9.63 10.81
CA LEU A 308 12.52 -10.41 9.91
C LEU A 308 13.38 -9.49 9.04
N LEU A 309 12.77 -8.45 8.46
CA LEU A 309 13.46 -7.52 7.56
C LEU A 309 14.40 -6.56 8.28
N LYS A 310 14.17 -6.27 9.56
CA LYS A 310 15.06 -5.42 10.36
C LYS A 310 16.28 -6.19 10.88
N GLY A 311 16.15 -7.50 11.13
CA GLY A 311 17.24 -8.36 11.60
C GLY A 311 18.19 -8.83 10.50
N ALA A 312 17.87 -8.61 9.23
CA ALA A 312 18.66 -9.04 8.06
C ALA A 312 19.67 -7.97 7.55
N GLY A 313 20.03 -6.98 8.40
CA GLY A 313 20.94 -5.88 8.05
C GLY A 313 22.06 -5.71 9.03
#